data_e8c7e2bfc3af31fdb121608b32ddf0b6
#
_entry.id   e8c7e2bfc3af31fdb121608b32ddf0b6
#
_cell.length_a   1.000
_cell.length_b   1.000
_cell.length_c   1.000
_cell.angle_alpha   90.00
_cell.angle_beta   90.00
_cell.angle_gamma   90.00
#
_symmetry.space_group_name_H-M   'P 1'
#
loop_
_entity.id
_entity.type
_entity.pdbx_description
1 polymer ?
#
loop_
_entity_poly.entity_id
_entity_poly.type
_entity_poly.pdbx_seq_one_letter_code
_entity_poly.pdbx_strand_id
1 'polypeptide(L)'
;MTSATVATKPAAAQSGQSQAKPEKIRKDHSINWWLTAAVAVLSLTVLVPLYFAVVTALKTPGEAGTFSLPTTWEWHNFADAWNKVNYPKAALNSAIITVCAVVLTLLTNTFVAYAVARNMDKRFFRFLYYFFLAMMFVPFTVVMLPIAKEMGTLHLDNQLGLIILYTILGIGTNLFIAIGFIRSIPISLEEAARIDGASTWRIFWTIIFPLMGPINATIAILTALWAWNDFLLPLITLTDQSNQTIPLAQYVFQSQFTSNYPMAFASYLMAMAPVLIVYIFAQKWVVGG
;
A
#
# COMPACT_ATOMS: atom_id res chain seq x y z
N MET A 1 69.69 44.47 -44.84
CA MET A 1 70.68 43.58 -44.18
C MET A 1 69.95 42.49 -43.46
N THR A 2 70.06 41.35 -44.05
CA THR A 2 69.86 39.95 -43.64
C THR A 2 68.81 39.63 -42.56
N SER A 3 67.65 39.21 -43.04
CA SER A 3 66.61 38.54 -42.32
C SER A 3 66.88 37.04 -42.28
N ALA A 4 66.95 36.44 -41.13
CA ALA A 4 67.05 34.99 -40.96
C ALA A 4 65.67 34.42 -40.56
N THR A 5 65.10 33.66 -41.50
CA THR A 5 63.84 32.96 -41.35
C THR A 5 64.10 31.64 -40.63
N VAL A 6 63.58 31.49 -39.44
CA VAL A 6 63.60 30.21 -38.70
C VAL A 6 62.33 29.47 -39.01
N ALA A 7 62.46 28.35 -39.69
CA ALA A 7 61.37 27.39 -39.96
C ALA A 7 61.12 26.52 -38.73
N THR A 8 59.97 26.63 -38.14
CA THR A 8 59.48 25.70 -37.07
C THR A 8 58.71 24.55 -37.70
N LYS A 9 59.23 23.35 -37.44
CA LYS A 9 58.66 22.05 -37.82
C LYS A 9 57.47 21.70 -36.89
N PRO A 10 56.30 21.31 -37.39
CA PRO A 10 55.19 20.88 -36.51
C PRO A 10 55.50 19.49 -35.94
N ALA A 11 55.47 19.39 -34.65
CA ALA A 11 55.50 18.13 -33.90
C ALA A 11 54.16 17.42 -34.03
N ALA A 12 54.19 16.22 -34.61
CA ALA A 12 53.04 15.32 -34.68
C ALA A 12 52.74 14.79 -33.26
N ALA A 13 51.63 15.23 -32.67
CA ALA A 13 51.08 14.67 -31.44
C ALA A 13 50.39 13.36 -31.78
N GLN A 14 51.02 12.24 -31.45
CA GLN A 14 50.40 10.93 -31.43
C GLN A 14 49.50 10.85 -30.18
N SER A 15 48.21 11.05 -30.36
CA SER A 15 47.20 10.74 -29.33
C SER A 15 46.90 9.24 -29.37
N GLY A 16 47.67 8.46 -28.65
CA GLY A 16 47.33 7.08 -28.34
C GLY A 16 46.11 7.06 -27.39
N GLN A 17 44.92 7.07 -27.92
CA GLN A 17 43.72 6.71 -27.17
C GLN A 17 43.78 5.19 -26.97
N SER A 18 44.26 4.75 -25.83
CA SER A 18 44.07 3.42 -25.31
C SER A 18 42.55 3.20 -25.10
N GLN A 19 41.92 2.49 -26.05
CA GLN A 19 40.58 1.99 -25.86
C GLN A 19 40.62 0.97 -24.72
N ALA A 20 40.27 1.42 -23.52
CA ALA A 20 40.01 0.52 -22.40
C ALA A 20 38.88 -0.45 -22.82
N LYS A 21 39.22 -1.70 -22.98
CA LYS A 21 38.25 -2.77 -23.19
C LYS A 21 37.20 -2.68 -22.07
N PRO A 22 35.87 -2.74 -22.38
CA PRO A 22 34.85 -2.77 -21.34
C PRO A 22 35.12 -3.99 -20.45
N GLU A 23 35.39 -3.72 -19.19
CA GLU A 23 35.54 -4.73 -18.15
C GLU A 23 34.21 -5.49 -18.08
N LYS A 24 34.24 -6.74 -18.55
CA LYS A 24 33.11 -7.66 -18.40
C LYS A 24 32.93 -7.89 -16.89
N ILE A 25 31.94 -7.20 -16.30
CA ILE A 25 31.47 -7.52 -14.97
C ILE A 25 31.04 -8.99 -15.02
N ARG A 26 31.92 -9.87 -14.58
CA ARG A 26 31.58 -11.27 -14.31
C ARG A 26 30.52 -11.22 -13.21
N LYS A 27 29.26 -11.42 -13.60
CA LYS A 27 28.22 -11.79 -12.64
C LYS A 27 28.63 -13.15 -12.09
N ASP A 28 29.32 -13.11 -10.97
CA ASP A 28 29.63 -14.31 -10.21
C ASP A 28 28.30 -14.82 -9.61
N HIS A 29 27.66 -15.74 -10.32
CA HIS A 29 26.44 -16.41 -9.88
C HIS A 29 26.80 -17.60 -8.96
N SER A 30 27.83 -17.46 -8.15
CA SER A 30 28.09 -18.45 -7.11
C SER A 30 26.94 -18.37 -6.09
N ILE A 31 26.04 -19.35 -6.16
CA ILE A 31 24.97 -19.51 -5.17
C ILE A 31 25.64 -19.77 -3.84
N ASN A 32 25.56 -18.83 -2.93
CA ASN A 32 26.05 -19.01 -1.58
C ASN A 32 25.05 -19.92 -0.82
N TRP A 33 25.30 -21.21 -0.81
CA TRP A 33 24.42 -22.21 -0.23
C TRP A 33 24.10 -21.94 1.24
N TRP A 34 25.01 -21.36 1.99
CA TRP A 34 24.78 -20.99 3.39
C TRP A 34 23.74 -19.85 3.51
N LEU A 35 23.86 -18.83 2.67
CA LEU A 35 22.86 -17.75 2.63
C LEU A 35 21.51 -18.29 2.14
N THR A 36 21.51 -19.13 1.13
CA THR A 36 20.28 -19.76 0.62
C THR A 36 19.62 -20.62 1.70
N ALA A 37 20.38 -21.42 2.41
CA ALA A 37 19.88 -22.23 3.52
C ALA A 37 19.35 -21.36 4.67
N ALA A 38 20.07 -20.30 5.04
CA ALA A 38 19.63 -19.35 6.07
C ALA A 38 18.32 -18.66 5.68
N VAL A 39 18.20 -18.18 4.44
CA VAL A 39 16.97 -17.58 3.92
C VAL A 39 15.83 -18.59 3.88
N ALA A 40 16.09 -19.84 3.47
CA ALA A 40 15.09 -20.91 3.46
C ALA A 40 14.57 -21.20 4.88
N VAL A 41 15.46 -21.33 5.86
CA VAL A 41 15.08 -21.55 7.27
C VAL A 41 14.26 -20.38 7.79
N LEU A 42 14.71 -19.14 7.55
CA LEU A 42 13.93 -17.93 7.95
C LEU A 42 12.56 -17.89 7.27
N SER A 43 12.48 -18.28 5.99
CA SER A 43 11.20 -18.35 5.28
C SER A 43 10.25 -19.41 5.87
N LEU A 44 10.79 -20.55 6.30
CA LEU A 44 10.01 -21.60 6.94
C LEU A 44 9.42 -21.15 8.28
N THR A 45 10.13 -20.30 9.06
CA THR A 45 9.58 -19.80 10.33
C THR A 45 8.31 -18.95 10.14
N VAL A 46 8.17 -18.28 8.99
CA VAL A 46 6.95 -17.51 8.66
C VAL A 46 5.74 -18.42 8.42
N LEU A 47 5.96 -19.68 8.03
CA LEU A 47 4.90 -20.66 7.81
C LEU A 47 4.35 -21.26 9.12
N VAL A 48 5.09 -21.15 10.23
CA VAL A 48 4.66 -21.71 11.53
C VAL A 48 3.34 -21.12 12.04
N PRO A 49 3.15 -19.77 12.08
CA PRO A 49 1.86 -19.19 12.44
C PRO A 49 0.72 -19.60 11.49
N LEU A 50 1.01 -19.69 10.19
CA LEU A 50 0.02 -20.12 9.19
C LEU A 50 -0.37 -21.59 9.41
N TYR A 51 0.60 -22.47 9.63
CA TYR A 51 0.35 -23.87 10.00
C TYR A 51 -0.55 -23.96 11.25
N PHE A 52 -0.22 -23.19 12.31
CA PHE A 52 -1.00 -23.15 13.53
C PHE A 52 -2.43 -22.67 13.26
N ALA A 53 -2.61 -21.62 12.44
CA ALA A 53 -3.93 -21.12 12.08
C ALA A 53 -4.77 -22.17 11.35
N VAL A 54 -4.18 -22.86 10.34
CA VAL A 54 -4.86 -23.91 9.57
C VAL A 54 -5.22 -25.09 10.46
N VAL A 55 -4.29 -25.57 11.27
CA VAL A 55 -4.51 -26.70 12.16
C VAL A 55 -5.57 -26.38 13.22
N THR A 56 -5.52 -25.18 13.84
CA THR A 56 -6.51 -24.75 14.82
C THR A 56 -7.90 -24.59 14.20
N ALA A 57 -8.00 -24.07 12.98
CA ALA A 57 -9.29 -23.95 12.29
C ALA A 57 -10.03 -25.30 12.09
N LEU A 58 -9.28 -26.40 12.08
CA LEU A 58 -9.80 -27.76 11.86
C LEU A 58 -9.96 -28.58 13.12
N LYS A 59 -9.79 -27.97 14.31
CA LYS A 59 -9.91 -28.63 15.62
C LYS A 59 -11.28 -28.46 16.23
N THR A 60 -11.54 -29.29 17.25
CA THR A 60 -12.61 -29.06 18.21
C THR A 60 -12.24 -27.92 19.18
N PRO A 61 -13.21 -27.23 19.80
CA PRO A 61 -12.92 -26.19 20.78
C PRO A 61 -12.03 -26.65 21.96
N GLY A 62 -12.14 -27.91 22.35
CA GLY A 62 -11.34 -28.49 23.46
C GLY A 62 -9.86 -28.67 23.09
N GLU A 63 -9.50 -28.75 21.83
CA GLU A 63 -8.13 -28.95 21.37
C GLU A 63 -7.44 -27.66 20.89
N ALA A 64 -8.14 -26.53 20.90
CA ALA A 64 -7.72 -25.29 20.25
C ALA A 64 -6.35 -24.74 20.70
N GLY A 65 -5.96 -25.00 21.96
CA GLY A 65 -4.70 -24.51 22.54
C GLY A 65 -3.49 -25.43 22.32
N THR A 66 -3.64 -26.54 21.61
CA THR A 66 -2.55 -27.51 21.41
C THR A 66 -1.85 -27.32 20.08
N PHE A 67 -0.56 -27.69 19.97
CA PHE A 67 0.18 -27.70 18.70
C PHE A 67 0.05 -29.01 17.92
N SER A 68 -0.63 -30.03 18.49
CA SER A 68 -0.86 -31.31 17.85
C SER A 68 -1.75 -31.17 16.61
N LEU A 69 -1.73 -32.16 15.75
CA LEU A 69 -2.74 -32.28 14.69
C LEU A 69 -4.13 -32.57 15.32
N PRO A 70 -5.24 -32.23 14.62
CA PRO A 70 -6.58 -32.53 15.08
C PRO A 70 -6.76 -34.03 15.29
N THR A 71 -7.46 -34.45 16.34
CA THR A 71 -7.89 -35.84 16.49
C THR A 71 -9.09 -36.13 15.58
N THR A 72 -9.96 -35.13 15.41
CA THR A 72 -11.07 -35.10 14.46
C THR A 72 -10.95 -33.85 13.60
N TRP A 73 -11.19 -34.01 12.27
CA TRP A 73 -11.09 -32.90 11.33
C TRP A 73 -12.44 -32.20 11.18
N GLU A 74 -12.58 -31.03 11.84
CA GLU A 74 -13.83 -30.27 11.93
C GLU A 74 -13.96 -29.26 10.78
N TRP A 75 -14.27 -29.76 9.59
CA TRP A 75 -14.51 -28.90 8.40
C TRP A 75 -15.72 -27.98 8.59
N HIS A 76 -16.66 -28.33 9.46
CA HIS A 76 -17.85 -27.54 9.75
C HIS A 76 -17.52 -26.16 10.31
N ASN A 77 -16.37 -25.98 10.98
CA ASN A 77 -15.93 -24.68 11.49
C ASN A 77 -15.92 -23.59 10.39
N PHE A 78 -15.59 -23.93 9.16
CA PHE A 78 -15.64 -22.99 8.03
C PHE A 78 -17.06 -22.61 7.65
N ALA A 79 -17.97 -23.57 7.56
CA ALA A 79 -19.37 -23.33 7.23
C ALA A 79 -20.07 -22.53 8.34
N ASP A 80 -19.80 -22.86 9.59
CA ASP A 80 -20.35 -22.17 10.75
C ASP A 80 -19.83 -20.74 10.85
N ALA A 81 -18.52 -20.55 10.65
CA ALA A 81 -17.92 -19.21 10.61
C ALA A 81 -18.48 -18.37 9.44
N TRP A 82 -18.65 -18.97 8.25
CA TRP A 82 -19.24 -18.32 7.09
C TRP A 82 -20.63 -17.78 7.37
N ASN A 83 -21.48 -18.61 7.99
CA ASN A 83 -22.85 -18.23 8.33
C ASN A 83 -22.89 -17.22 9.48
N LYS A 84 -22.03 -17.40 10.51
CA LYS A 84 -22.00 -16.57 11.71
C LYS A 84 -21.69 -15.11 11.42
N VAL A 85 -20.75 -14.86 10.52
CA VAL A 85 -20.36 -13.50 10.13
C VAL A 85 -21.07 -12.97 8.88
N ASN A 86 -22.00 -13.76 8.30
CA ASN A 86 -22.60 -13.45 7.00
C ASN A 86 -21.52 -13.08 5.98
N TYR A 87 -20.55 -14.00 5.79
CA TYR A 87 -19.31 -13.75 5.06
C TYR A 87 -19.51 -13.10 3.68
N PRO A 88 -20.48 -13.52 2.82
CA PRO A 88 -20.67 -12.91 1.52
C PRO A 88 -20.96 -11.41 1.61
N LYS A 89 -21.81 -11.01 2.56
CA LYS A 89 -22.18 -9.61 2.75
C LYS A 89 -21.01 -8.80 3.32
N ALA A 90 -20.34 -9.31 4.34
CA ALA A 90 -19.16 -8.65 4.93
C ALA A 90 -18.02 -8.51 3.90
N ALA A 91 -17.80 -9.54 3.06
CA ALA A 91 -16.80 -9.50 2.00
C ALA A 91 -17.16 -8.45 0.92
N LEU A 92 -18.42 -8.40 0.50
CA LEU A 92 -18.90 -7.39 -0.44
C LEU A 92 -18.74 -5.97 0.11
N ASN A 93 -19.12 -5.75 1.38
CA ASN A 93 -18.94 -4.46 2.05
C ASN A 93 -17.45 -4.08 2.09
N SER A 94 -16.57 -4.99 2.53
CA SER A 94 -15.11 -4.74 2.54
C SER A 94 -14.59 -4.41 1.16
N ALA A 95 -15.03 -5.13 0.13
CA ALA A 95 -14.61 -4.89 -1.26
C ALA A 95 -15.07 -3.53 -1.77
N ILE A 96 -16.33 -3.16 -1.57
CA ILE A 96 -16.88 -1.86 -1.97
C ILE A 96 -16.13 -0.72 -1.26
N ILE A 97 -15.98 -0.80 0.06
CA ILE A 97 -15.30 0.23 0.85
C ILE A 97 -13.85 0.37 0.40
N THR A 98 -13.14 -0.74 0.24
CA THR A 98 -11.73 -0.74 -0.17
C THR A 98 -11.56 -0.15 -1.57
N VAL A 99 -12.34 -0.60 -2.55
CA VAL A 99 -12.23 -0.10 -3.93
C VAL A 99 -12.59 1.38 -4.00
N CYS A 100 -13.67 1.79 -3.37
CA CYS A 100 -14.07 3.20 -3.35
C CYS A 100 -13.05 4.08 -2.64
N ALA A 101 -12.49 3.64 -1.50
CA ALA A 101 -11.44 4.36 -0.79
C ALA A 101 -10.17 4.52 -1.64
N VAL A 102 -9.74 3.46 -2.33
CA VAL A 102 -8.59 3.51 -3.25
C VAL A 102 -8.84 4.49 -4.39
N VAL A 103 -9.98 4.39 -5.07
CA VAL A 103 -10.31 5.28 -6.19
C VAL A 103 -10.36 6.73 -5.73
N LEU A 104 -11.08 7.02 -4.63
CA LEU A 104 -11.20 8.38 -4.13
C LEU A 104 -9.84 8.93 -3.66
N THR A 105 -9.02 8.11 -3.01
CA THR A 105 -7.65 8.48 -2.62
C THR A 105 -6.79 8.82 -3.85
N LEU A 106 -6.77 7.98 -4.87
CA LEU A 106 -5.99 8.24 -6.08
C LEU A 106 -6.43 9.52 -6.78
N LEU A 107 -7.74 9.76 -6.89
CA LEU A 107 -8.27 10.93 -7.57
C LEU A 107 -8.00 12.23 -6.80
N THR A 108 -8.09 12.20 -5.47
CA THR A 108 -8.00 13.43 -4.64
C THR A 108 -6.59 13.67 -4.11
N ASN A 109 -5.99 12.67 -3.45
CA ASN A 109 -4.70 12.87 -2.76
C ASN A 109 -3.55 13.09 -3.74
N THR A 110 -3.56 12.43 -4.91
CA THR A 110 -2.52 12.65 -5.92
C THR A 110 -2.65 14.03 -6.58
N PHE A 111 -3.88 14.53 -6.76
CA PHE A 111 -4.10 15.89 -7.25
C PHE A 111 -3.62 16.94 -6.22
N VAL A 112 -3.93 16.75 -4.93
CA VAL A 112 -3.44 17.62 -3.86
C VAL A 112 -1.90 17.56 -3.79
N ALA A 113 -1.31 16.36 -3.93
CA ALA A 113 0.14 16.19 -3.95
C ALA A 113 0.80 16.94 -5.12
N TYR A 114 0.19 16.90 -6.31
CA TYR A 114 0.65 17.66 -7.46
C TYR A 114 0.61 19.17 -7.21
N ALA A 115 -0.52 19.67 -6.72
CA ALA A 115 -0.67 21.08 -6.40
C ALA A 115 0.38 21.55 -5.37
N VAL A 116 0.63 20.76 -4.34
CA VAL A 116 1.64 21.05 -3.31
C VAL A 116 3.04 20.95 -3.89
N ALA A 117 3.37 19.87 -4.61
CA ALA A 117 4.72 19.62 -5.15
C ALA A 117 5.21 20.75 -6.06
N ARG A 118 4.32 21.29 -6.90
CA ARG A 118 4.65 22.32 -7.90
C ARG A 118 4.58 23.75 -7.37
N ASN A 119 4.09 23.96 -6.15
CA ASN A 119 3.97 25.30 -5.56
C ASN A 119 4.66 25.43 -4.18
N MET A 120 5.65 24.60 -3.88
CA MET A 120 6.36 24.59 -2.58
C MET A 120 7.12 25.89 -2.28
N ASP A 121 7.40 26.72 -3.28
CA ASP A 121 7.93 28.08 -3.15
C ASP A 121 6.95 29.01 -2.40
N LYS A 122 5.66 28.81 -2.59
CA LYS A 122 4.60 29.59 -1.96
C LYS A 122 4.37 29.17 -0.51
N ARG A 123 4.29 30.15 0.40
CA ARG A 123 4.16 29.91 1.86
C ARG A 123 2.96 29.05 2.22
N PHE A 124 1.82 29.21 1.53
CA PHE A 124 0.59 28.45 1.78
C PHE A 124 0.78 26.95 1.48
N PHE A 125 1.33 26.59 0.31
CA PHE A 125 1.54 25.19 -0.05
C PHE A 125 2.63 24.54 0.81
N ARG A 126 3.64 25.28 1.20
CA ARG A 126 4.64 24.83 2.18
C ARG A 126 4.02 24.55 3.54
N PHE A 127 3.14 25.42 4.01
CA PHE A 127 2.36 25.19 5.24
C PHE A 127 1.51 23.91 5.11
N LEU A 128 0.75 23.74 4.02
CA LEU A 128 -0.05 22.54 3.79
C LEU A 128 0.79 21.27 3.82
N TYR A 129 1.97 21.28 3.20
CA TYR A 129 2.89 20.14 3.23
C TYR A 129 3.25 19.73 4.65
N TYR A 130 3.72 20.68 5.46
CA TYR A 130 4.09 20.37 6.84
C TYR A 130 2.88 20.05 7.71
N PHE A 131 1.74 20.64 7.46
CA PHE A 131 0.49 20.34 8.14
C PHE A 131 0.05 18.88 7.91
N PHE A 132 0.00 18.43 6.66
CA PHE A 132 -0.33 17.04 6.35
C PHE A 132 0.74 16.06 6.84
N LEU A 133 2.01 16.46 6.79
CA LEU A 133 3.08 15.64 7.34
C LEU A 133 2.95 15.49 8.86
N ALA A 134 2.59 16.57 9.56
CA ALA A 134 2.37 16.55 11.01
C ALA A 134 1.20 15.65 11.41
N MET A 135 0.16 15.54 10.59
CA MET A 135 -0.97 14.63 10.83
C MET A 135 -0.54 13.16 10.95
N MET A 136 0.54 12.74 10.28
CA MET A 136 1.04 11.37 10.37
C MET A 136 1.54 11.00 11.77
N PHE A 137 1.92 11.99 12.58
CA PHE A 137 2.43 11.78 13.94
C PHE A 137 1.33 11.79 15.00
N VAL A 138 0.08 12.11 14.62
CA VAL A 138 -1.06 12.07 15.55
C VAL A 138 -1.54 10.62 15.68
N PRO A 139 -1.43 10.00 16.88
CA PRO A 139 -1.92 8.63 17.06
C PRO A 139 -3.44 8.58 16.83
N PHE A 140 -3.89 7.66 15.99
CA PHE A 140 -5.31 7.52 15.68
C PHE A 140 -6.19 7.35 16.93
N THR A 141 -5.69 6.60 17.93
CA THR A 141 -6.40 6.36 19.20
C THR A 141 -6.75 7.63 19.98
N VAL A 142 -5.99 8.71 19.80
CA VAL A 142 -6.26 10.01 20.43
C VAL A 142 -7.45 10.73 19.78
N VAL A 143 -7.57 10.59 18.46
CA VAL A 143 -8.61 11.29 17.66
C VAL A 143 -9.85 10.40 17.42
N MET A 144 -9.81 9.14 17.81
CA MET A 144 -10.84 8.16 17.53
C MET A 144 -12.23 8.58 18.04
N LEU A 145 -12.32 8.99 19.32
CA LEU A 145 -13.59 9.42 19.91
C LEU A 145 -14.13 10.72 19.32
N PRO A 146 -13.32 11.78 19.13
CA PRO A 146 -13.76 12.96 18.38
C PRO A 146 -14.27 12.61 16.97
N ILE A 147 -13.57 11.76 16.23
CA ILE A 147 -14.00 11.33 14.88
C ILE A 147 -15.35 10.61 14.95
N ALA A 148 -15.52 9.65 15.87
CA ALA A 148 -16.79 8.95 16.04
C ALA A 148 -17.96 9.91 16.30
N LYS A 149 -17.75 10.91 17.18
CA LYS A 149 -18.74 11.92 17.48
C LYS A 149 -19.11 12.77 16.25
N GLU A 150 -18.09 13.23 15.50
CA GLU A 150 -18.33 14.03 14.30
C GLU A 150 -19.05 13.22 13.22
N MET A 151 -18.68 11.94 13.01
CA MET A 151 -19.36 11.07 12.06
C MET A 151 -20.86 10.91 12.42
N GLY A 152 -21.18 10.69 13.70
CA GLY A 152 -22.57 10.64 14.16
C GLY A 152 -23.30 11.96 13.96
N THR A 153 -22.68 13.11 14.27
CA THR A 153 -23.28 14.45 14.09
C THR A 153 -23.56 14.77 12.64
N LEU A 154 -22.70 14.33 11.73
CA LEU A 154 -22.82 14.54 10.28
C LEU A 154 -23.69 13.48 9.59
N HIS A 155 -24.22 12.50 10.32
CA HIS A 155 -24.92 11.32 9.77
C HIS A 155 -24.09 10.54 8.75
N LEU A 156 -22.77 10.48 8.99
CA LEU A 156 -21.76 9.75 8.20
C LEU A 156 -21.27 8.50 8.93
N ASP A 157 -22.02 7.99 9.89
CA ASP A 157 -21.80 6.73 10.62
C ASP A 157 -22.17 5.49 9.78
N ASN A 158 -21.70 5.48 8.54
CA ASN A 158 -22.01 4.52 7.48
C ASN A 158 -20.81 4.28 6.54
N GLN A 159 -21.00 3.44 5.51
CA GLN A 159 -19.94 3.11 4.54
C GLN A 159 -19.37 4.33 3.82
N LEU A 160 -20.20 5.31 3.47
CA LEU A 160 -19.73 6.53 2.81
C LEU A 160 -18.79 7.33 3.70
N GLY A 161 -19.16 7.52 4.96
CA GLY A 161 -18.31 8.19 5.94
C GLY A 161 -16.98 7.48 6.15
N LEU A 162 -17.00 6.15 6.20
CA LEU A 162 -15.79 5.35 6.32
C LEU A 162 -14.86 5.51 5.10
N ILE A 163 -15.40 5.53 3.88
CA ILE A 163 -14.63 5.77 2.65
C ILE A 163 -13.97 7.17 2.69
N ILE A 164 -14.72 8.17 3.11
CA ILE A 164 -14.21 9.55 3.26
C ILE A 164 -13.09 9.59 4.30
N LEU A 165 -13.26 8.91 5.45
CA LEU A 165 -12.25 8.85 6.50
C LEU A 165 -10.95 8.21 6.02
N TYR A 166 -11.00 7.09 5.30
CA TYR A 166 -9.79 6.49 4.70
C TYR A 166 -9.06 7.46 3.78
N THR A 167 -9.82 8.20 2.97
CA THR A 167 -9.25 9.18 2.04
C THR A 167 -8.58 10.34 2.77
N ILE A 168 -9.22 10.89 3.82
CA ILE A 168 -8.71 12.03 4.58
C ILE A 168 -7.53 11.63 5.47
N LEU A 169 -7.65 10.54 6.22
CA LEU A 169 -6.60 10.10 7.15
C LEU A 169 -5.36 9.57 6.43
N GLY A 170 -5.54 9.02 5.23
CA GLY A 170 -4.45 8.58 4.37
C GLY A 170 -3.67 9.71 3.70
N ILE A 171 -4.19 10.94 3.68
CA ILE A 171 -3.63 12.05 2.89
C ILE A 171 -2.18 12.35 3.24
N GLY A 172 -1.80 12.32 4.52
CA GLY A 172 -0.44 12.62 4.96
C GLY A 172 0.59 11.68 4.33
N THR A 173 0.39 10.38 4.47
CA THR A 173 1.27 9.34 3.92
C THR A 173 1.28 9.38 2.40
N ASN A 174 0.11 9.45 1.76
CA ASN A 174 -0.02 9.45 0.32
C ASN A 174 0.62 10.69 -0.31
N LEU A 175 0.46 11.86 0.33
CA LEU A 175 1.07 13.11 -0.09
C LEU A 175 2.61 13.01 -0.04
N PHE A 176 3.16 12.49 1.06
CA PHE A 176 4.59 12.33 1.24
C PHE A 176 5.20 11.48 0.13
N ILE A 177 4.58 10.32 -0.14
CA ILE A 177 5.02 9.39 -1.19
C ILE A 177 4.90 10.04 -2.58
N ALA A 178 3.74 10.63 -2.89
CA ALA A 178 3.46 11.21 -4.20
C ALA A 178 4.33 12.44 -4.51
N ILE A 179 4.56 13.34 -3.55
CA ILE A 179 5.39 14.55 -3.74
C ILE A 179 6.82 14.16 -4.09
N GLY A 180 7.39 13.15 -3.41
CA GLY A 180 8.73 12.65 -3.71
C GLY A 180 8.86 12.25 -5.19
N PHE A 181 7.89 11.53 -5.70
CA PHE A 181 7.87 11.09 -7.10
C PHE A 181 7.61 12.24 -8.08
N ILE A 182 6.60 13.10 -7.81
CA ILE A 182 6.25 14.22 -8.72
C ILE A 182 7.44 15.15 -8.94
N ARG A 183 8.27 15.35 -7.92
CA ARG A 183 9.49 16.18 -8.02
C ARG A 183 10.55 15.59 -8.95
N SER A 184 10.55 14.29 -9.19
CA SER A 184 11.45 13.65 -10.13
C SER A 184 11.00 13.80 -11.59
N ILE A 185 9.72 14.15 -11.84
CA ILE A 185 9.18 14.39 -13.18
C ILE A 185 9.69 15.75 -13.66
N PRO A 186 10.38 15.83 -14.82
CA PRO A 186 10.90 17.07 -15.36
C PRO A 186 9.80 18.11 -15.61
N ILE A 187 9.99 19.33 -15.10
CA ILE A 187 9.01 20.41 -15.23
C ILE A 187 8.83 20.86 -16.69
N SER A 188 9.85 20.64 -17.53
CA SER A 188 9.82 20.97 -18.96
C SER A 188 8.66 20.30 -19.72
N LEU A 189 8.18 19.14 -19.28
CA LEU A 189 7.00 18.49 -19.86
C LEU A 189 5.72 19.32 -19.66
N GLU A 190 5.59 19.93 -18.49
CA GLU A 190 4.45 20.80 -18.17
C GLU A 190 4.56 22.14 -18.86
N GLU A 191 5.78 22.69 -18.96
CA GLU A 191 6.06 23.95 -19.67
C GLU A 191 5.74 23.83 -21.15
N ALA A 192 6.16 22.75 -21.81
CA ALA A 192 5.82 22.47 -23.19
C ALA A 192 4.31 22.40 -23.40
N ALA A 193 3.60 21.66 -22.55
CA ALA A 193 2.14 21.55 -22.62
C ALA A 193 1.43 22.90 -22.38
N ARG A 194 1.97 23.78 -21.54
CA ARG A 194 1.43 25.14 -21.34
C ARG A 194 1.62 26.01 -22.58
N ILE A 195 2.76 25.88 -23.30
CA ILE A 195 2.99 26.55 -24.55
C ILE A 195 1.94 26.10 -25.58
N ASP A 196 1.58 24.81 -25.58
CA ASP A 196 0.52 24.25 -26.43
C ASP A 196 -0.91 24.62 -25.95
N GLY A 197 -1.04 25.48 -24.92
CA GLY A 197 -2.33 25.97 -24.42
C GLY A 197 -3.07 25.02 -23.48
N ALA A 198 -2.41 23.97 -22.94
CA ALA A 198 -3.05 23.08 -22.00
C ALA A 198 -3.24 23.75 -20.62
N SER A 199 -4.45 23.63 -20.05
CA SER A 199 -4.72 24.07 -18.69
C SER A 199 -4.02 23.16 -17.66
N THR A 200 -3.79 23.64 -16.44
CA THR A 200 -3.19 22.86 -15.34
C THR A 200 -3.96 21.56 -15.07
N TRP A 201 -5.29 21.59 -15.15
CA TRP A 201 -6.14 20.42 -15.02
C TRP A 201 -5.87 19.38 -16.12
N ARG A 202 -5.77 19.84 -17.38
CA ARG A 202 -5.45 18.97 -18.50
C ARG A 202 -4.04 18.38 -18.36
N ILE A 203 -3.04 19.19 -17.98
CA ILE A 203 -1.66 18.74 -17.74
C ILE A 203 -1.65 17.63 -16.67
N PHE A 204 -2.36 17.83 -15.55
CA PHE A 204 -2.41 16.82 -14.51
C PHE A 204 -2.95 15.48 -15.02
N TRP A 205 -4.13 15.48 -15.65
CA TRP A 205 -4.78 14.22 -16.03
C TRP A 205 -4.17 13.54 -17.24
N THR A 206 -3.61 14.31 -18.20
CA THR A 206 -3.09 13.74 -19.46
C THR A 206 -1.60 13.46 -19.43
N ILE A 207 -0.84 14.10 -18.54
CA ILE A 207 0.63 13.98 -18.49
C ILE A 207 1.08 13.45 -17.13
N ILE A 208 0.77 14.16 -16.04
CA ILE A 208 1.33 13.86 -14.73
C ILE A 208 0.72 12.59 -14.16
N PHE A 209 -0.60 12.46 -14.10
CA PHE A 209 -1.28 11.31 -13.50
C PHE A 209 -0.90 9.97 -14.19
N PRO A 210 -0.81 9.87 -15.53
CA PRO A 210 -0.29 8.68 -16.20
C PRO A 210 1.18 8.40 -15.89
N LEU A 211 2.04 9.42 -15.83
CA LEU A 211 3.45 9.27 -15.47
C LEU A 211 3.63 8.80 -14.01
N MET A 212 2.68 9.13 -13.14
CA MET A 212 2.62 8.65 -11.75
C MET A 212 2.17 7.19 -11.64
N GLY A 213 1.94 6.47 -12.73
CA GLY A 213 1.44 5.10 -12.73
C GLY A 213 2.09 4.18 -11.68
N PRO A 214 3.43 4.07 -11.61
CA PRO A 214 4.11 3.22 -10.62
C PRO A 214 3.81 3.62 -9.17
N ILE A 215 3.85 4.92 -8.87
CA ILE A 215 3.61 5.41 -7.51
C ILE A 215 2.12 5.36 -7.13
N ASN A 216 1.23 5.57 -8.10
CA ASN A 216 -0.21 5.41 -7.91
C ASN A 216 -0.55 3.95 -7.60
N ALA A 217 0.12 2.98 -8.23
CA ALA A 217 -0.02 1.57 -7.88
C ALA A 217 0.42 1.29 -6.43
N THR A 218 1.53 1.87 -5.99
CA THR A 218 2.00 1.76 -4.60
C THR A 218 0.98 2.34 -3.62
N ILE A 219 0.47 3.55 -3.87
CA ILE A 219 -0.54 4.20 -3.04
C ILE A 219 -1.83 3.36 -3.01
N ALA A 220 -2.25 2.82 -4.15
CA ALA A 220 -3.43 1.97 -4.25
C ALA A 220 -3.29 0.71 -3.40
N ILE A 221 -2.13 0.03 -3.48
CA ILE A 221 -1.87 -1.20 -2.70
C ILE A 221 -1.84 -0.88 -1.20
N LEU A 222 -1.14 0.17 -0.78
CA LEU A 222 -1.06 0.55 0.63
C LEU A 222 -2.45 0.93 1.19
N THR A 223 -3.22 1.71 0.44
CA THR A 223 -4.59 2.08 0.83
C THR A 223 -5.51 0.86 0.86
N ALA A 224 -5.41 -0.04 -0.12
CA ALA A 224 -6.22 -1.26 -0.16
C ALA A 224 -5.91 -2.18 1.02
N LEU A 225 -4.63 -2.41 1.33
CA LEU A 225 -4.23 -3.23 2.46
C LEU A 225 -4.68 -2.63 3.79
N TRP A 226 -4.58 -1.32 3.94
CA TRP A 226 -5.07 -0.64 5.14
C TRP A 226 -6.59 -0.78 5.27
N ALA A 227 -7.37 -0.37 4.27
CA ALA A 227 -8.82 -0.40 4.33
C ALA A 227 -9.40 -1.83 4.48
N TRP A 228 -8.75 -2.83 3.85
CA TRP A 228 -9.19 -4.23 3.93
C TRP A 228 -8.99 -4.85 5.32
N ASN A 229 -7.86 -4.53 5.98
CA ASN A 229 -7.48 -5.14 7.25
C ASN A 229 -7.88 -4.31 8.48
N ASP A 230 -8.45 -3.11 8.27
CA ASP A 230 -8.76 -2.22 9.38
C ASP A 230 -10.01 -2.69 10.14
N PHE A 231 -9.87 -2.61 11.46
CA PHE A 231 -10.93 -2.92 12.41
C PHE A 231 -11.43 -1.66 13.14
N LEU A 232 -10.50 -0.74 13.49
CA LEU A 232 -10.81 0.35 14.41
C LEU A 232 -11.70 1.43 13.80
N LEU A 233 -11.43 1.85 12.56
CA LEU A 233 -12.29 2.82 11.87
C LEU A 233 -13.70 2.26 11.62
N PRO A 234 -13.86 1.05 11.06
CA PRO A 234 -15.18 0.41 10.95
C PRO A 234 -15.91 0.30 12.28
N LEU A 235 -15.22 -0.04 13.37
CA LEU A 235 -15.81 -0.19 14.70
C LEU A 235 -16.48 1.10 15.21
N ILE A 236 -15.87 2.26 14.95
CA ILE A 236 -16.40 3.54 15.42
C ILE A 236 -17.32 4.25 14.42
N THR A 237 -17.35 3.76 13.16
CA THR A 237 -18.08 4.43 12.09
C THR A 237 -19.30 3.64 11.63
N LEU A 238 -19.25 2.31 11.64
CA LEU A 238 -20.36 1.48 11.14
C LEU A 238 -21.28 1.06 12.27
N THR A 239 -22.38 1.78 12.45
CA THR A 239 -23.38 1.48 13.49
C THR A 239 -24.32 0.34 13.11
N ASP A 240 -24.60 0.16 11.79
CA ASP A 240 -25.47 -0.90 11.29
C ASP A 240 -24.68 -2.19 11.04
N GLN A 241 -25.14 -3.28 11.68
CA GLN A 241 -24.54 -4.62 11.50
C GLN A 241 -24.58 -5.09 10.04
N SER A 242 -25.53 -4.62 9.26
CA SER A 242 -25.63 -4.97 7.85
C SER A 242 -24.50 -4.40 6.98
N ASN A 243 -23.80 -3.38 7.48
CA ASN A 243 -22.72 -2.65 6.80
C ASN A 243 -21.32 -3.07 7.27
N GLN A 244 -21.22 -4.06 8.16
CA GLN A 244 -19.93 -4.48 8.72
C GLN A 244 -18.97 -4.99 7.64
N THR A 245 -17.69 -4.63 7.84
CA THR A 245 -16.56 -5.21 7.10
C THR A 245 -16.20 -6.58 7.66
N ILE A 246 -15.39 -7.36 6.92
CA ILE A 246 -14.93 -8.68 7.41
C ILE A 246 -14.25 -8.57 8.78
N PRO A 247 -13.23 -7.71 9.02
CA PRO A 247 -12.59 -7.60 10.32
C PRO A 247 -13.57 -7.23 11.45
N LEU A 248 -14.53 -6.35 11.16
CA LEU A 248 -15.54 -5.97 12.16
C LEU A 248 -16.52 -7.11 12.45
N ALA A 249 -17.01 -7.81 11.43
CA ALA A 249 -17.91 -8.95 11.61
C ALA A 249 -17.24 -10.11 12.39
N GLN A 250 -15.93 -10.30 12.20
CA GLN A 250 -15.15 -11.31 12.92
C GLN A 250 -14.98 -11.02 14.42
N TYR A 251 -15.23 -9.79 14.85
CA TYR A 251 -15.14 -9.43 16.26
C TYR A 251 -16.10 -10.23 17.16
N VAL A 252 -17.17 -10.77 16.59
CA VAL A 252 -18.11 -11.66 17.31
C VAL A 252 -17.41 -12.88 17.95
N PHE A 253 -16.29 -13.35 17.38
CA PHE A 253 -15.53 -14.47 17.92
C PHE A 253 -14.65 -14.12 19.14
N GLN A 254 -14.44 -12.82 19.41
CA GLN A 254 -13.63 -12.32 20.52
C GLN A 254 -14.50 -11.93 21.73
N SER A 255 -15.82 -12.17 21.68
CA SER A 255 -16.70 -11.84 22.81
C SER A 255 -16.33 -12.64 24.07
N GLN A 256 -16.40 -11.99 25.22
CA GLN A 256 -15.91 -12.51 26.52
C GLN A 256 -16.57 -13.84 26.98
N PHE A 257 -17.69 -14.23 26.36
CA PHE A 257 -18.48 -15.38 26.82
C PHE A 257 -18.34 -16.65 25.95
N THR A 258 -17.76 -16.55 24.77
CA THR A 258 -17.61 -17.71 23.87
C THR A 258 -16.39 -17.51 22.96
N SER A 259 -15.20 -17.84 23.46
CA SER A 259 -14.01 -17.90 22.61
C SER A 259 -13.98 -19.21 21.83
N ASN A 260 -14.63 -19.26 20.68
CA ASN A 260 -14.51 -20.40 19.78
C ASN A 260 -13.32 -20.15 18.82
N TYR A 261 -12.11 -20.45 19.30
CA TYR A 261 -10.88 -20.26 18.53
C TYR A 261 -10.87 -21.01 17.19
N PRO A 262 -11.30 -22.28 17.07
CA PRO A 262 -11.34 -22.98 15.79
C PRO A 262 -12.17 -22.23 14.74
N MET A 263 -13.36 -21.80 15.10
CA MET A 263 -14.24 -21.04 14.21
C MET A 263 -13.66 -19.66 13.87
N ALA A 264 -13.03 -18.99 14.85
CA ALA A 264 -12.34 -17.71 14.62
C ALA A 264 -11.19 -17.86 13.62
N PHE A 265 -10.33 -18.88 13.79
CA PHE A 265 -9.23 -19.15 12.85
C PHE A 265 -9.74 -19.54 11.46
N ALA A 266 -10.83 -20.32 11.37
CA ALA A 266 -11.48 -20.62 10.09
C ALA A 266 -11.94 -19.32 9.39
N SER A 267 -12.56 -18.41 10.13
CA SER A 267 -12.97 -17.09 9.62
C SER A 267 -11.77 -16.25 9.14
N TYR A 268 -10.68 -16.22 9.92
CA TYR A 268 -9.48 -15.45 9.56
C TYR A 268 -8.80 -16.00 8.29
N LEU A 269 -8.74 -17.32 8.13
CA LEU A 269 -8.23 -17.95 6.91
C LEU A 269 -9.09 -17.59 5.69
N MET A 270 -10.43 -17.57 5.85
CA MET A 270 -11.32 -17.12 4.78
C MET A 270 -11.10 -15.65 4.42
N ALA A 271 -10.86 -14.76 5.40
CA ALA A 271 -10.58 -13.36 5.17
C ALA A 271 -9.24 -13.12 4.45
N MET A 272 -8.25 -14.00 4.64
CA MET A 272 -6.98 -13.94 3.92
C MET A 272 -7.11 -14.35 2.45
N ALA A 273 -8.04 -15.23 2.11
CA ALA A 273 -8.15 -15.80 0.78
C ALA A 273 -8.31 -14.75 -0.34
N PRO A 274 -9.19 -13.74 -0.25
CA PRO A 274 -9.30 -12.70 -1.27
C PRO A 274 -8.02 -11.90 -1.46
N VAL A 275 -7.32 -11.56 -0.36
CA VAL A 275 -6.05 -10.82 -0.40
C VAL A 275 -4.97 -11.64 -1.10
N LEU A 276 -4.85 -12.93 -0.77
CA LEU A 276 -3.90 -13.84 -1.41
C LEU A 276 -4.19 -14.00 -2.91
N ILE A 277 -5.46 -14.13 -3.28
CA ILE A 277 -5.88 -14.21 -4.68
C ILE A 277 -5.46 -12.93 -5.43
N VAL A 278 -5.80 -11.76 -4.90
CA VAL A 278 -5.41 -10.48 -5.50
C VAL A 278 -3.89 -10.37 -5.60
N TYR A 279 -3.15 -10.75 -4.55
CA TYR A 279 -1.68 -10.72 -4.56
C TYR A 279 -1.08 -11.62 -5.65
N ILE A 280 -1.55 -12.85 -5.80
CA ILE A 280 -1.07 -13.79 -6.83
C ILE A 280 -1.23 -13.18 -8.23
N PHE A 281 -2.33 -12.50 -8.50
CA PHE A 281 -2.53 -11.83 -9.79
C PHE A 281 -1.74 -10.53 -9.93
N ALA A 282 -1.60 -9.76 -8.85
CA ALA A 282 -0.94 -8.45 -8.86
C ALA A 282 0.59 -8.51 -8.73
N GLN A 283 1.18 -9.63 -8.23
CA GLN A 283 2.61 -9.73 -7.92
C GLN A 283 3.54 -9.35 -9.08
N LYS A 284 3.15 -9.64 -10.32
CA LYS A 284 3.95 -9.30 -11.50
C LYS A 284 4.10 -7.78 -11.72
N TRP A 285 3.12 -6.98 -11.28
CA TRP A 285 3.19 -5.53 -11.35
C TRP A 285 3.86 -4.91 -10.12
N VAL A 286 3.83 -5.62 -8.98
CA VAL A 286 4.47 -5.20 -7.73
C VAL A 286 5.98 -5.40 -7.78
N VAL A 287 6.44 -6.53 -8.37
CA VAL A 287 7.87 -6.90 -8.44
C VAL A 287 8.57 -6.29 -9.66
N GLY A 288 7.83 -5.89 -10.68
CA GLY A 288 8.37 -5.34 -11.94
C GLY A 288 8.47 -3.80 -11.98
N GLY A 289 8.09 -3.09 -10.90
CA GLY A 289 8.17 -1.61 -10.77
C GLY A 289 9.44 -1.22 -9.92
#